data_0094635ec3fb3e2e2807f8ab7caeb9da
#
_entry.id   0094635ec3fb3e2e2807f8ab7caeb9da
#
_cell.length_a   1.000
_cell.length_b   1.000
_cell.length_c   1.000
_cell.angle_alpha   90.00
_cell.angle_beta   90.00
_cell.angle_gamma   90.00
#
_symmetry.space_group_name_H-M   'P 1'
#
loop_
_entity.id
_entity.type
_entity.pdbx_description
1 polymer ?
#
loop_
_entity_poly.entity_id
_entity_poly.type
_entity_poly.pdbx_seq_one_letter_code
_entity_poly.pdbx_strand_id
1 'polypeptide(L)'
;GKSSKQIIVGAHYDSVAAGRGADDNASGVGVVLEVAEVLKKIKTPYSIVFIAFGAEEVGLQGSNYYASQMTDADIDNTVAMINLDSLAVGDQMYVYGSPGEDGFVRDLALETAAKKKLKIETNGGLNPDYPAGTTGDWSDHAPFKRLGIPYGYLEATNWEIGDLDGYTQTEKHGGVWHTRNDTLEFIETEFPGRVQEHLSIFSILLTDVLKSLDLEKQKPKPKKEKKIKEKTKPYDKVRGEK
;
A
#
# COMPACT_ATOMS: atom_id res chain seq x y z
N GLY A 1 -11.07 11.73 -9.35
CA GLY A 1 -11.86 10.88 -8.46
C GLY A 1 -13.30 11.30 -8.36
N LYS A 2 -14.10 10.52 -7.69
CA LYS A 2 -15.51 10.86 -7.40
C LYS A 2 -15.65 11.65 -6.09
N SER A 3 -14.70 11.47 -5.17
CA SER A 3 -14.59 12.18 -3.89
C SER A 3 -13.60 13.34 -3.99
N SER A 4 -13.73 14.33 -3.10
CA SER A 4 -12.71 15.36 -2.88
C SER A 4 -11.45 14.82 -2.20
N LYS A 5 -11.51 13.64 -1.60
CA LYS A 5 -10.38 12.97 -0.97
C LYS A 5 -9.41 12.39 -2.00
N GLN A 6 -8.18 12.18 -1.58
CA GLN A 6 -7.10 11.68 -2.44
C GLN A 6 -6.37 10.48 -1.85
N ILE A 7 -5.69 9.74 -2.73
CA ILE A 7 -4.68 8.74 -2.40
C ILE A 7 -3.38 9.21 -3.05
N ILE A 8 -2.29 9.21 -2.31
CA ILE A 8 -0.96 9.44 -2.83
C ILE A 8 -0.35 8.11 -3.22
N VAL A 9 0.23 8.01 -4.41
CA VAL A 9 0.97 6.85 -4.90
C VAL A 9 2.34 7.33 -5.32
N GLY A 10 3.40 6.76 -4.76
CA GLY A 10 4.75 7.25 -5.01
C GLY A 10 5.82 6.18 -5.08
N ALA A 11 6.91 6.55 -5.74
CA ALA A 11 8.17 5.84 -5.79
C ALA A 11 9.29 6.86 -5.89
N HIS A 12 10.47 6.59 -5.35
CA HIS A 12 11.61 7.46 -5.59
C HIS A 12 12.26 7.16 -6.94
N TYR A 13 12.97 8.15 -7.51
CA TYR A 13 13.60 8.02 -8.83
C TYR A 13 15.13 8.20 -8.81
N ASP A 14 15.68 8.54 -7.66
CA ASP A 14 17.11 8.54 -7.44
C ASP A 14 17.62 7.14 -7.08
N SER A 15 18.91 6.93 -7.13
CA SER A 15 19.57 5.70 -6.73
C SER A 15 20.98 5.98 -6.22
N VAL A 16 21.55 5.02 -5.49
CA VAL A 16 22.95 5.11 -5.02
C VAL A 16 23.94 4.97 -6.16
N ALA A 17 25.15 5.53 -5.98
CA ALA A 17 26.19 5.50 -7.01
C ALA A 17 26.75 4.09 -7.29
N ALA A 18 26.49 3.10 -6.43
CA ALA A 18 27.01 1.75 -6.56
C ALA A 18 26.33 0.93 -7.67
N GLY A 19 25.02 1.16 -7.91
CA GLY A 19 24.21 0.49 -8.91
C GLY A 19 23.72 1.43 -10.01
N ARG A 20 22.72 0.98 -10.75
CA ARG A 20 21.96 1.77 -11.72
C ARG A 20 20.50 1.97 -11.34
N GLY A 21 20.11 1.45 -10.17
CA GLY A 21 18.75 1.58 -9.66
C GLY A 21 17.70 0.88 -10.51
N ALA A 22 18.00 -0.28 -11.08
CA ALA A 22 17.03 -1.01 -11.90
C ALA A 22 15.92 -1.62 -11.05
N ASP A 23 16.29 -2.18 -9.91
CA ASP A 23 15.37 -2.62 -8.86
C ASP A 23 14.99 -1.44 -7.97
N ASP A 24 15.97 -0.77 -7.43
CA ASP A 24 15.90 0.33 -6.48
C ASP A 24 16.28 1.68 -7.14
N ASN A 25 15.31 2.45 -7.73
CA ASN A 25 13.88 2.12 -7.75
C ASN A 25 13.23 2.49 -9.10
N ALA A 26 13.91 2.18 -10.23
CA ALA A 26 13.26 2.31 -11.53
C ALA A 26 12.06 1.37 -11.68
N SER A 27 12.07 0.23 -10.94
CA SER A 27 10.99 -0.74 -10.91
C SER A 27 9.71 -0.13 -10.36
N GLY A 28 9.76 0.55 -9.23
CA GLY A 28 8.63 1.26 -8.63
C GLY A 28 8.14 2.40 -9.50
N VAL A 29 9.05 3.22 -10.06
CA VAL A 29 8.70 4.30 -10.99
C VAL A 29 7.98 3.75 -12.23
N GLY A 30 8.45 2.62 -12.79
CA GLY A 30 7.82 1.96 -13.93
C GLY A 30 6.37 1.56 -13.66
N VAL A 31 6.10 0.95 -12.51
CA VAL A 31 4.73 0.58 -12.10
C VAL A 31 3.86 1.82 -11.86
N VAL A 32 4.39 2.86 -11.22
CA VAL A 32 3.66 4.13 -11.01
C VAL A 32 3.22 4.75 -12.35
N LEU A 33 4.12 4.79 -13.34
CA LEU A 33 3.82 5.34 -14.66
C LEU A 33 2.80 4.50 -15.42
N GLU A 34 2.93 3.17 -15.42
CA GLU A 34 1.98 2.25 -16.06
C GLU A 34 0.58 2.40 -15.45
N VAL A 35 0.48 2.39 -14.13
CA VAL A 35 -0.81 2.53 -13.44
C VAL A 35 -1.44 3.91 -13.69
N ALA A 36 -0.63 4.97 -13.74
CA ALA A 36 -1.11 6.31 -14.07
C ALA A 36 -1.70 6.35 -15.48
N GLU A 37 -1.04 5.74 -16.47
CA GLU A 37 -1.55 5.68 -17.84
C GLU A 37 -2.84 4.85 -17.95
N VAL A 38 -2.89 3.69 -17.28
CA VAL A 38 -4.09 2.84 -17.24
C VAL A 38 -5.28 3.57 -16.62
N LEU A 39 -5.05 4.30 -15.51
CA LEU A 39 -6.12 4.97 -14.78
C LEU A 39 -6.54 6.31 -15.37
N LYS A 40 -5.78 6.88 -16.30
CA LYS A 40 -6.02 8.19 -16.91
C LYS A 40 -7.47 8.42 -17.41
N LYS A 41 -8.12 7.36 -17.88
CA LYS A 41 -9.50 7.40 -18.40
C LYS A 41 -10.52 6.71 -17.49
N ILE A 42 -10.11 6.28 -16.32
CA ILE A 42 -10.95 5.53 -15.36
C ILE A 42 -11.33 6.43 -14.19
N LYS A 43 -12.61 6.48 -13.87
CA LYS A 43 -13.08 7.18 -12.66
C LYS A 43 -12.89 6.30 -11.44
N THR A 44 -11.92 6.67 -10.62
CA THR A 44 -11.63 6.06 -9.31
C THR A 44 -12.52 6.65 -8.20
N PRO A 45 -12.71 5.97 -7.07
CA PRO A 45 -13.42 6.52 -5.91
C PRO A 45 -12.80 7.81 -5.40
N TYR A 46 -11.48 7.84 -5.26
CA TYR A 46 -10.69 8.99 -4.83
C TYR A 46 -9.85 9.56 -5.97
N SER A 47 -9.41 10.80 -5.85
CA SER A 47 -8.37 11.36 -6.72
C SER A 47 -7.05 10.66 -6.44
N ILE A 48 -6.26 10.39 -7.48
CA ILE A 48 -4.94 9.77 -7.30
C ILE A 48 -3.88 10.83 -7.62
N VAL A 49 -2.96 11.03 -6.69
CA VAL A 49 -1.79 11.89 -6.84
C VAL A 49 -0.58 10.98 -7.01
N PHE A 50 -0.02 10.95 -8.21
CA PHE A 50 1.20 10.19 -8.50
C PHE A 50 2.41 11.08 -8.28
N ILE A 51 3.40 10.61 -7.51
CA ILE A 51 4.59 11.38 -7.16
C ILE A 51 5.85 10.54 -7.42
N ALA A 52 6.82 11.14 -8.09
CA ALA A 52 8.19 10.63 -8.13
C ALA A 52 9.01 11.44 -7.11
N PHE A 53 9.44 10.79 -6.03
CA PHE A 53 10.24 11.44 -4.99
C PHE A 53 11.72 11.46 -5.38
N GLY A 54 12.42 12.52 -5.03
CA GLY A 54 13.85 12.63 -5.22
C GLY A 54 14.58 12.62 -3.89
N ALA A 55 15.87 12.22 -3.94
CA ALA A 55 16.75 12.21 -2.79
C ALA A 55 16.22 11.34 -1.61
N GLU A 56 15.61 10.20 -1.94
CA GLU A 56 15.22 9.17 -1.00
C GLU A 56 16.45 8.58 -0.33
N GLU A 57 17.43 8.19 -1.13
CA GLU A 57 18.69 7.53 -0.78
C GLU A 57 19.63 8.34 0.13
N VAL A 58 19.31 9.61 0.33
CA VAL A 58 20.02 10.51 1.24
C VAL A 58 19.16 10.98 2.41
N GLY A 59 18.20 10.14 2.80
CA GLY A 59 17.38 10.32 3.99
C GLY A 59 15.99 10.88 3.72
N LEU A 60 15.29 10.34 2.73
CA LEU A 60 13.88 10.62 2.42
C LEU A 60 13.58 12.11 2.18
N GLN A 61 14.52 12.86 1.56
CA GLN A 61 14.42 14.33 1.49
C GLN A 61 13.17 14.79 0.75
N GLY A 62 12.86 14.18 -0.40
CA GLY A 62 11.71 14.55 -1.22
C GLY A 62 10.37 14.29 -0.52
N SER A 63 10.20 13.11 0.03
CA SER A 63 8.96 12.76 0.76
C SER A 63 8.81 13.51 2.07
N ASN A 64 9.92 13.74 2.82
CA ASN A 64 9.90 14.61 4.00
C ASN A 64 9.52 16.04 3.62
N TYR A 65 10.07 16.59 2.55
CA TYR A 65 9.72 17.94 2.10
C TYR A 65 8.23 18.02 1.73
N TYR A 66 7.74 17.07 0.89
CA TYR A 66 6.34 17.05 0.51
C TYR A 66 5.42 16.96 1.74
N ALA A 67 5.69 16.02 2.66
CA ALA A 67 4.93 15.85 3.88
C ALA A 67 4.93 17.12 4.76
N SER A 68 6.06 17.82 4.84
CA SER A 68 6.18 19.07 5.61
C SER A 68 5.39 20.25 5.04
N GLN A 69 5.02 20.20 3.76
CA GLN A 69 4.23 21.23 3.09
C GLN A 69 2.72 20.94 3.14
N MET A 70 2.31 19.74 3.58
CA MET A 70 0.89 19.40 3.72
C MET A 70 0.24 20.23 4.84
N THR A 71 -0.88 20.84 4.52
CA THR A 71 -1.75 21.47 5.53
C THR A 71 -2.57 20.42 6.27
N ASP A 72 -3.16 20.78 7.42
CA ASP A 72 -4.09 19.89 8.14
C ASP A 72 -5.23 19.42 7.22
N ALA A 73 -5.72 20.28 6.33
CA ALA A 73 -6.74 19.95 5.37
C ALA A 73 -6.25 18.93 4.30
N ASP A 74 -4.99 19.02 3.89
CA ASP A 74 -4.39 18.05 2.98
C ASP A 74 -4.23 16.68 3.65
N ILE A 75 -3.80 16.67 4.91
CA ILE A 75 -3.67 15.46 5.73
C ILE A 75 -5.05 14.80 5.90
N ASP A 76 -6.06 15.53 6.33
CA ASP A 76 -7.43 15.04 6.55
C ASP A 76 -8.09 14.53 5.25
N ASN A 77 -7.72 15.11 4.11
CA ASN A 77 -8.21 14.69 2.80
C ASN A 77 -7.40 13.53 2.17
N THR A 78 -6.26 13.17 2.74
CA THR A 78 -5.45 12.06 2.25
C THR A 78 -5.88 10.75 2.90
N VAL A 79 -6.49 9.86 2.12
CA VAL A 79 -7.02 8.56 2.57
C VAL A 79 -5.89 7.60 2.93
N ALA A 80 -4.86 7.56 2.09
CA ALA A 80 -3.67 6.74 2.28
C ALA A 80 -2.53 7.22 1.38
N MET A 81 -1.30 6.84 1.76
CA MET A 81 -0.11 6.87 0.89
C MET A 81 0.27 5.43 0.53
N ILE A 82 0.48 5.16 -0.76
CA ILE A 82 0.95 3.86 -1.26
C ILE A 82 2.33 4.04 -1.84
N ASN A 83 3.30 3.41 -1.22
CA ASN A 83 4.71 3.42 -1.61
C ASN A 83 5.04 2.21 -2.48
N LEU A 84 5.89 2.40 -3.47
CA LEU A 84 6.43 1.34 -4.32
C LEU A 84 7.95 1.45 -4.31
N ASP A 85 8.61 0.35 -3.90
CA ASP A 85 10.06 0.37 -3.79
C ASP A 85 10.62 -1.04 -3.97
N SER A 86 11.68 -1.17 -4.81
CA SER A 86 12.39 -2.43 -5.05
C SER A 86 11.49 -3.58 -5.47
N LEU A 87 10.84 -3.46 -6.64
CA LEU A 87 9.78 -4.39 -7.07
C LEU A 87 10.26 -5.56 -7.94
N ALA A 88 11.54 -5.57 -8.41
CA ALA A 88 11.93 -6.44 -9.50
C ALA A 88 12.68 -7.71 -9.07
N VAL A 89 13.47 -7.68 -7.98
CA VAL A 89 14.49 -8.70 -7.70
C VAL A 89 14.06 -9.74 -6.69
N GLY A 90 13.39 -9.35 -5.63
CA GLY A 90 13.10 -10.21 -4.48
C GLY A 90 12.52 -11.57 -4.84
N ASP A 91 12.75 -12.58 -4.00
CA ASP A 91 12.21 -13.92 -4.26
C ASP A 91 10.69 -14.00 -4.15
N GLN A 92 10.10 -13.09 -3.38
CA GLN A 92 8.67 -13.01 -3.15
C GLN A 92 8.18 -11.57 -3.26
N MET A 93 6.89 -11.38 -3.53
CA MET A 93 6.24 -10.09 -3.65
C MET A 93 5.36 -9.81 -2.42
N TYR A 94 5.56 -8.66 -1.81
CA TYR A 94 4.88 -8.29 -0.56
C TYR A 94 4.03 -7.04 -0.69
N VAL A 95 3.02 -6.97 0.18
CA VAL A 95 2.30 -5.74 0.51
C VAL A 95 2.26 -5.57 2.02
N TYR A 96 2.66 -4.40 2.49
CA TYR A 96 2.59 -4.01 3.90
C TYR A 96 1.59 -2.88 4.08
N GLY A 97 1.21 -2.62 5.32
CA GLY A 97 0.33 -1.52 5.68
C GLY A 97 0.48 -1.08 7.13
N SER A 98 -0.20 -0.01 7.47
CA SER A 98 -0.32 0.45 8.84
C SER A 98 -0.85 -0.68 9.75
N PRO A 99 -0.52 -0.68 11.05
CA PRO A 99 -1.07 -1.65 11.97
C PRO A 99 -2.57 -1.44 12.22
N GLY A 100 -3.26 -2.51 12.64
CA GLY A 100 -4.67 -2.46 13.00
C GLY A 100 -5.60 -2.13 11.83
N GLU A 101 -6.66 -1.37 12.12
CA GLU A 101 -7.69 -1.01 11.14
C GLU A 101 -7.17 -0.10 10.01
N ASP A 102 -6.10 0.65 10.26
CA ASP A 102 -5.45 1.50 9.25
C ASP A 102 -4.66 0.68 8.20
N GLY A 103 -4.56 -0.64 8.37
CA GLY A 103 -3.97 -1.57 7.40
C GLY A 103 -4.86 -1.90 6.20
N PHE A 104 -5.97 -1.20 6.01
CA PHE A 104 -6.99 -1.51 5.00
C PHE A 104 -6.46 -1.54 3.55
N VAL A 105 -5.37 -0.81 3.23
CA VAL A 105 -4.74 -0.88 1.90
C VAL A 105 -4.12 -2.26 1.68
N ARG A 106 -3.33 -2.75 2.64
CA ARG A 106 -2.75 -4.09 2.63
C ARG A 106 -3.84 -5.15 2.55
N ASP A 107 -4.86 -5.03 3.41
CA ASP A 107 -5.92 -6.04 3.50
C ASP A 107 -6.71 -6.13 2.20
N LEU A 108 -7.04 -5.00 1.58
CA LEU A 108 -7.69 -4.95 0.27
C LEU A 108 -6.79 -5.51 -0.84
N ALA A 109 -5.48 -5.24 -0.77
CA ALA A 109 -4.52 -5.77 -1.74
C ALA A 109 -4.41 -7.30 -1.64
N LEU A 110 -4.32 -7.86 -0.44
CA LEU A 110 -4.32 -9.32 -0.21
C LEU A 110 -5.62 -9.96 -0.68
N GLU A 111 -6.77 -9.35 -0.39
CA GLU A 111 -8.07 -9.83 -0.88
C GLU A 111 -8.14 -9.82 -2.42
N THR A 112 -7.64 -8.75 -3.04
CA THR A 112 -7.57 -8.61 -4.50
C THR A 112 -6.65 -9.64 -5.12
N ALA A 113 -5.47 -9.83 -4.53
CA ALA A 113 -4.51 -10.84 -4.94
C ALA A 113 -5.11 -12.25 -4.88
N ALA A 114 -5.77 -12.61 -3.78
CA ALA A 114 -6.43 -13.91 -3.62
C ALA A 114 -7.51 -14.14 -4.69
N LYS A 115 -8.37 -13.14 -4.96
CA LYS A 115 -9.41 -13.22 -6.00
C LYS A 115 -8.84 -13.42 -7.40
N LYS A 116 -7.69 -12.83 -7.68
CA LYS A 116 -7.01 -12.90 -8.98
C LYS A 116 -5.98 -14.02 -9.08
N LYS A 117 -5.73 -14.73 -8.00
CA LYS A 117 -4.69 -15.76 -7.88
C LYS A 117 -3.29 -15.21 -8.16
N LEU A 118 -3.03 -13.99 -7.74
CA LEU A 118 -1.70 -13.39 -7.75
C LEU A 118 -0.93 -13.83 -6.52
N LYS A 119 0.38 -14.06 -6.70
CA LYS A 119 1.28 -14.43 -5.60
C LYS A 119 1.75 -13.16 -4.90
N ILE A 120 0.97 -12.67 -3.97
CA ILE A 120 1.29 -11.53 -3.11
C ILE A 120 1.11 -11.96 -1.68
N GLU A 121 2.09 -11.65 -0.86
CA GLU A 121 2.14 -12.00 0.56
C GLU A 121 2.24 -10.74 1.43
N THR A 122 2.35 -10.93 2.72
CA THR A 122 2.71 -9.88 3.67
C THR A 122 3.69 -10.43 4.67
N ASN A 123 4.48 -9.57 5.33
CA ASN A 123 5.36 -9.99 6.41
C ASN A 123 4.59 -10.82 7.46
N GLY A 124 5.06 -12.03 7.72
CA GLY A 124 4.44 -12.98 8.67
C GLY A 124 4.70 -12.64 10.15
N GLY A 125 5.54 -11.65 10.45
CA GLY A 125 5.92 -11.29 11.83
C GLY A 125 6.89 -12.30 12.48
N LEU A 126 7.74 -12.94 11.67
CA LEU A 126 8.76 -13.86 12.17
C LEU A 126 9.83 -13.13 13.02
N ASN A 127 10.13 -11.89 12.68
CA ASN A 127 10.97 -11.01 13.47
C ASN A 127 10.08 -10.13 14.37
N PRO A 128 10.23 -10.20 15.70
CA PRO A 128 9.39 -9.48 16.66
C PRO A 128 9.47 -7.94 16.54
N ASP A 129 10.54 -7.40 15.93
CA ASP A 129 10.70 -5.96 15.72
C ASP A 129 9.78 -5.45 14.58
N TYR A 130 9.30 -6.36 13.74
CA TYR A 130 8.40 -6.05 12.63
C TYR A 130 7.10 -6.85 12.74
N PRO A 131 6.07 -6.31 13.39
CA PRO A 131 4.79 -6.99 13.54
C PRO A 131 4.20 -7.45 12.19
N ALA A 132 3.48 -8.55 12.21
CA ALA A 132 2.88 -9.13 11.00
C ALA A 132 2.11 -8.07 10.18
N GLY A 133 2.33 -8.08 8.89
CA GLY A 133 1.69 -7.15 7.96
C GLY A 133 2.28 -5.74 7.92
N THR A 134 3.34 -5.47 8.66
CA THR A 134 4.02 -4.18 8.71
C THR A 134 5.45 -4.26 8.15
N THR A 135 6.11 -3.13 8.05
CA THR A 135 7.51 -3.01 7.64
C THR A 135 8.20 -1.86 8.41
N GLY A 136 9.49 -1.68 8.25
CA GLY A 136 10.24 -0.58 8.84
C GLY A 136 10.00 0.77 8.13
N ASP A 137 10.51 1.84 8.74
CA ASP A 137 10.34 3.22 8.27
C ASP A 137 11.49 3.66 7.35
N TRP A 138 11.93 2.79 6.45
CA TRP A 138 13.11 3.00 5.60
C TRP A 138 12.83 3.56 4.21
N SER A 139 11.58 3.77 3.81
CA SER A 139 11.24 4.34 2.51
C SER A 139 10.17 5.45 2.60
N ASP A 140 9.77 6.02 1.49
CA ASP A 140 8.97 7.24 1.34
C ASP A 140 7.59 7.24 2.00
N HIS A 141 7.08 6.09 2.46
CA HIS A 141 5.86 6.02 3.28
C HIS A 141 6.05 6.60 4.70
N ALA A 142 7.29 6.57 5.22
CA ALA A 142 7.56 6.92 6.60
C ALA A 142 7.20 8.37 6.98
N PRO A 143 7.47 9.41 6.17
CA PRO A 143 7.03 10.77 6.45
C PRO A 143 5.51 10.90 6.60
N PHE A 144 4.75 10.21 5.76
CA PHE A 144 3.27 10.24 5.79
C PHE A 144 2.71 9.48 6.99
N LYS A 145 3.30 8.32 7.33
CA LYS A 145 3.01 7.58 8.56
C LYS A 145 3.18 8.47 9.81
N ARG A 146 4.23 9.30 9.86
CA ARG A 146 4.45 10.25 10.97
C ARG A 146 3.37 11.33 11.07
N LEU A 147 2.70 11.68 9.96
CA LEU A 147 1.54 12.57 9.93
C LEU A 147 0.23 11.87 10.30
N GLY A 148 0.25 10.55 10.61
CA GLY A 148 -0.94 9.76 10.89
C GLY A 148 -1.72 9.34 9.64
N ILE A 149 -1.14 9.47 8.44
CA ILE A 149 -1.75 9.01 7.19
C ILE A 149 -1.53 7.50 7.08
N PRO A 150 -2.59 6.70 6.91
CA PRO A 150 -2.47 5.28 6.65
C PRO A 150 -1.61 4.99 5.41
N TYR A 151 -0.82 3.91 5.45
CA TYR A 151 0.00 3.57 4.30
C TYR A 151 -0.26 2.15 3.79
N GLY A 152 0.04 1.95 2.51
CA GLY A 152 0.35 0.67 1.87
C GLY A 152 1.77 0.75 1.32
N TYR A 153 2.48 -0.39 1.27
CA TYR A 153 3.82 -0.43 0.68
C TYR A 153 4.00 -1.73 -0.09
N LEU A 154 4.41 -1.62 -1.33
CA LEU A 154 4.65 -2.73 -2.25
C LEU A 154 6.15 -2.91 -2.43
N GLU A 155 6.65 -4.14 -2.25
CA GLU A 155 8.06 -4.49 -2.32
C GLU A 155 8.25 -5.93 -2.78
N ALA A 156 9.35 -6.24 -3.45
CA ALA A 156 9.81 -7.59 -3.71
C ALA A 156 11.08 -7.86 -2.89
N THR A 157 11.01 -8.79 -1.95
CA THR A 157 12.11 -9.16 -1.06
C THR A 157 11.95 -10.60 -0.55
N ASN A 158 12.56 -10.95 0.60
CA ASN A 158 12.35 -12.23 1.26
C ASN A 158 12.43 -12.07 2.79
N TRP A 159 11.29 -12.21 3.46
CA TRP A 159 11.17 -12.13 4.92
C TRP A 159 11.47 -13.44 5.65
N GLU A 160 11.83 -14.49 4.92
CA GLU A 160 12.07 -15.82 5.49
C GLU A 160 13.57 -16.17 5.60
N ILE A 161 14.45 -15.27 5.13
CA ILE A 161 15.91 -15.46 5.13
C ILE A 161 16.64 -14.28 5.78
N GLY A 162 17.94 -14.43 5.99
CA GLY A 162 18.76 -13.42 6.67
C GLY A 162 18.28 -13.14 8.08
N ASP A 163 18.23 -11.88 8.44
CA ASP A 163 17.78 -11.43 9.78
C ASP A 163 16.24 -11.36 9.90
N LEU A 164 15.52 -11.92 8.94
CA LEU A 164 14.04 -11.95 8.87
C LEU A 164 13.43 -10.53 8.91
N ASP A 165 14.09 -9.58 8.29
CA ASP A 165 13.76 -8.17 8.29
C ASP A 165 13.40 -7.62 6.90
N GLY A 166 13.41 -8.50 5.88
CA GLY A 166 13.19 -8.13 4.48
C GLY A 166 14.41 -7.50 3.81
N TYR A 167 15.54 -7.31 4.52
CA TYR A 167 16.74 -6.71 3.93
C TYR A 167 17.45 -7.63 2.93
N THR A 168 17.37 -8.94 3.13
CA THR A 168 17.93 -9.94 2.23
C THR A 168 16.90 -10.30 1.16
N GLN A 169 17.09 -9.81 -0.08
CA GLN A 169 16.08 -9.94 -1.13
C GLN A 169 15.98 -11.34 -1.73
N THR A 170 17.10 -12.06 -1.85
CA THR A 170 17.15 -13.33 -2.58
C THR A 170 18.02 -14.37 -1.88
N GLU A 171 17.62 -15.64 -1.98
CA GLU A 171 18.45 -16.77 -1.54
C GLU A 171 19.74 -16.86 -2.37
N LYS A 172 19.66 -16.56 -3.67
CA LYS A 172 20.74 -16.74 -4.61
C LYS A 172 21.87 -15.70 -4.47
N HIS A 173 21.55 -14.45 -4.23
CA HIS A 173 22.50 -13.33 -4.27
C HIS A 173 22.46 -12.43 -3.05
N GLY A 174 21.60 -12.71 -2.07
CA GLY A 174 21.39 -11.79 -0.95
C GLY A 174 20.68 -10.51 -1.39
N GLY A 175 21.11 -9.36 -0.88
CA GLY A 175 20.64 -8.06 -1.33
C GLY A 175 21.29 -7.67 -2.67
N VAL A 176 20.46 -7.21 -3.61
CA VAL A 176 20.91 -6.69 -4.91
C VAL A 176 20.90 -5.16 -4.90
N TRP A 177 19.90 -4.57 -4.26
CA TRP A 177 19.84 -3.13 -4.03
C TRP A 177 21.14 -2.59 -3.42
N HIS A 178 21.44 -1.33 -3.66
CA HIS A 178 22.66 -0.66 -3.18
C HIS A 178 23.98 -1.33 -3.61
N THR A 179 23.94 -2.22 -4.60
CA THR A 179 25.12 -2.91 -5.12
C THR A 179 25.32 -2.65 -6.62
N ARG A 180 26.52 -2.97 -7.12
CA ARG A 180 26.80 -2.93 -8.57
C ARG A 180 25.94 -3.89 -9.39
N ASN A 181 25.25 -4.82 -8.75
CA ASN A 181 24.37 -5.81 -9.37
C ASN A 181 22.95 -5.27 -9.60
N ASP A 182 22.62 -4.11 -9.05
CA ASP A 182 21.34 -3.46 -9.34
C ASP A 182 21.33 -2.84 -10.74
N THR A 183 21.27 -3.74 -11.72
CA THR A 183 21.20 -3.42 -13.14
C THR A 183 20.25 -4.39 -13.84
N LEU A 184 19.52 -3.90 -14.85
CA LEU A 184 18.59 -4.74 -15.60
C LEU A 184 19.29 -5.95 -16.24
N GLU A 185 20.50 -5.78 -16.72
CA GLU A 185 21.29 -6.86 -17.32
C GLU A 185 21.58 -7.97 -16.31
N PHE A 186 22.00 -7.65 -15.10
CA PHE A 186 22.23 -8.64 -14.05
C PHE A 186 20.94 -9.36 -13.68
N ILE A 187 19.87 -8.61 -13.44
CA ILE A 187 18.60 -9.16 -13.01
C ILE A 187 18.03 -10.12 -14.06
N GLU A 188 18.01 -9.74 -15.34
CA GLU A 188 17.52 -10.59 -16.42
C GLU A 188 18.41 -11.82 -16.66
N THR A 189 19.72 -11.73 -16.37
CA THR A 189 20.64 -12.86 -16.47
C THR A 189 20.43 -13.86 -15.34
N GLU A 190 20.32 -13.38 -14.11
CA GLU A 190 20.26 -14.22 -12.90
C GLU A 190 18.85 -14.72 -12.58
N PHE A 191 17.84 -13.94 -13.00
CA PHE A 191 16.41 -14.20 -12.76
C PHE A 191 15.58 -13.95 -14.04
N PRO A 192 15.76 -14.73 -15.11
CA PRO A 192 15.11 -14.51 -16.40
C PRO A 192 13.59 -14.41 -16.29
N GLY A 193 13.02 -13.31 -16.80
CA GLY A 193 11.57 -13.07 -16.82
C GLY A 193 10.96 -12.57 -15.49
N ARG A 194 11.74 -12.52 -14.40
CA ARG A 194 11.24 -12.09 -13.08
C ARG A 194 10.78 -10.62 -13.10
N VAL A 195 11.55 -9.75 -13.74
CA VAL A 195 11.16 -8.32 -13.87
C VAL A 195 9.78 -8.19 -14.51
N GLN A 196 9.56 -8.88 -15.65
CA GLN A 196 8.28 -8.83 -16.35
C GLN A 196 7.14 -9.38 -15.50
N GLU A 197 7.36 -10.51 -14.80
CA GLU A 197 6.37 -11.13 -13.93
C GLU A 197 5.98 -10.20 -12.78
N HIS A 198 6.96 -9.73 -12.02
CA HIS A 198 6.73 -8.91 -10.82
C HIS A 198 6.06 -7.58 -11.16
N LEU A 199 6.62 -6.82 -12.13
CA LEU A 199 6.06 -5.51 -12.47
C LEU A 199 4.63 -5.65 -13.05
N SER A 200 4.34 -6.71 -13.81
CA SER A 200 3.00 -6.98 -14.30
C SER A 200 2.02 -7.28 -13.14
N ILE A 201 2.43 -8.11 -12.18
CA ILE A 201 1.60 -8.46 -11.02
C ILE A 201 1.33 -7.22 -10.16
N PHE A 202 2.35 -6.43 -9.83
CA PHE A 202 2.19 -5.20 -9.06
C PHE A 202 1.33 -4.16 -9.78
N SER A 203 1.48 -3.99 -11.10
CA SER A 203 0.64 -3.08 -11.90
C SER A 203 -0.83 -3.49 -11.89
N ILE A 204 -1.13 -4.78 -12.05
CA ILE A 204 -2.49 -5.32 -11.98
C ILE A 204 -3.07 -5.12 -10.58
N LEU A 205 -2.31 -5.48 -9.54
CA LEU A 205 -2.74 -5.37 -8.15
C LEU A 205 -3.07 -3.92 -7.80
N LEU A 206 -2.13 -3.00 -8.01
CA LEU A 206 -2.29 -1.58 -7.66
C LEU A 206 -3.44 -0.94 -8.43
N THR A 207 -3.55 -1.24 -9.74
CA THR A 207 -4.67 -0.75 -10.55
C THR A 207 -6.03 -1.15 -9.96
N ASP A 208 -6.19 -2.41 -9.56
CA ASP A 208 -7.47 -2.90 -9.04
C ASP A 208 -7.73 -2.42 -7.60
N VAL A 209 -6.70 -2.31 -6.77
CA VAL A 209 -6.81 -1.68 -5.45
C VAL A 209 -7.32 -0.24 -5.60
N LEU A 210 -6.70 0.58 -6.44
CA LEU A 210 -7.08 1.98 -6.65
C LEU A 210 -8.49 2.15 -7.25
N LYS A 211 -8.95 1.19 -8.04
CA LYS A 211 -10.32 1.18 -8.60
C LYS A 211 -11.38 0.79 -7.56
N SER A 212 -11.02 -0.01 -6.58
CA SER A 212 -11.96 -0.60 -5.62
C SER A 212 -11.89 0.00 -4.21
N LEU A 213 -10.81 0.69 -3.85
CA LEU A 213 -10.64 1.32 -2.54
C LEU A 213 -11.69 2.42 -2.34
N ASP A 214 -12.73 2.13 -1.56
CA ASP A 214 -13.85 3.04 -1.29
C ASP A 214 -14.33 2.82 0.15
N LEU A 215 -13.73 3.54 1.10
CA LEU A 215 -14.03 3.41 2.52
C LEU A 215 -15.47 3.81 2.87
N GLU A 216 -16.12 4.65 2.06
CA GLU A 216 -17.52 5.03 2.27
C GLU A 216 -18.47 3.85 2.03
N LYS A 217 -18.11 2.92 1.14
CA LYS A 217 -18.89 1.71 0.88
C LYS A 217 -18.61 0.60 1.90
N GLN A 218 -17.47 0.64 2.58
CA GLN A 218 -17.06 -0.36 3.56
C GLN A 218 -17.69 -0.11 4.94
N LYS A 219 -18.20 1.11 5.21
CA LYS A 219 -18.94 1.38 6.44
C LYS A 219 -20.20 0.51 6.49
N PRO A 220 -20.44 -0.27 7.57
CA PRO A 220 -21.65 -1.06 7.68
C PRO A 220 -22.86 -0.12 7.56
N LYS A 221 -23.81 -0.47 6.67
CA LYS A 221 -25.07 0.28 6.55
C LYS A 221 -25.69 0.38 7.94
N PRO A 222 -26.09 1.57 8.43
CA PRO A 222 -26.73 1.70 9.71
C PRO A 222 -27.91 0.72 9.77
N LYS A 223 -27.91 -0.16 10.78
CA LYS A 223 -29.02 -1.08 11.00
C LYS A 223 -30.28 -0.23 11.09
N LYS A 224 -31.23 -0.42 10.16
CA LYS A 224 -32.55 0.22 10.27
C LYS A 224 -33.13 -0.18 11.63
N GLU A 225 -33.22 0.76 12.54
CA GLU A 225 -33.93 0.55 13.79
C GLU A 225 -35.37 0.08 13.45
N LYS A 226 -35.68 -1.15 13.84
CA LYS A 226 -37.06 -1.62 13.78
C LYS A 226 -37.81 -0.77 14.79
N LYS A 227 -38.61 0.20 14.32
CA LYS A 227 -39.59 0.87 15.18
C LYS A 227 -40.50 -0.21 15.79
N ILE A 228 -40.27 -0.51 17.06
CA ILE A 228 -41.16 -1.32 17.85
C ILE A 228 -42.43 -0.48 17.99
N LYS A 229 -43.50 -0.87 17.27
CA LYS A 229 -44.82 -0.32 17.52
C LYS A 229 -45.25 -0.86 18.87
N GLU A 230 -45.15 -0.06 19.91
CA GLU A 230 -45.81 -0.31 21.16
C GLU A 230 -47.33 -0.38 20.89
N LYS A 231 -47.89 -1.56 21.02
CA LYS A 231 -49.32 -1.75 21.07
C LYS A 231 -49.77 -1.31 22.47
N THR A 232 -50.21 -0.07 22.59
CA THR A 232 -50.96 0.37 23.76
C THR A 232 -52.28 -0.41 23.82
N LYS A 233 -52.41 -1.29 24.80
CA LYS A 233 -53.72 -1.91 25.16
C LYS A 233 -54.57 -0.83 25.83
N PRO A 234 -55.91 -0.75 25.52
CA PRO A 234 -56.82 0.15 26.24
C PRO A 234 -56.98 -0.32 27.69
N TYR A 235 -56.94 0.64 28.61
CA TYR A 235 -57.19 0.42 30.00
C TYR A 235 -58.72 0.28 30.20
N ASP A 236 -59.18 -0.92 30.58
CA ASP A 236 -60.56 -1.15 30.98
C ASP A 236 -60.83 -0.48 32.33
N LYS A 237 -61.78 0.45 32.35
CA LYS A 237 -62.34 1.06 33.57
C LYS A 237 -63.15 0.02 34.30
N VAL A 238 -62.66 -0.47 35.42
CA VAL A 238 -63.47 -1.19 36.39
C VAL A 238 -64.19 -0.15 37.22
N ARG A 239 -65.57 -0.13 37.07
CA ARG A 239 -66.48 0.54 37.99
C ARG A 239 -66.54 -0.28 39.27
N GLY A 240 -66.23 0.33 40.40
CA GLY A 240 -66.52 -0.17 41.71
C GLY A 240 -67.83 0.46 42.22
N GLU A 241 -68.85 -0.36 42.50
CA GLU A 241 -70.00 0.03 43.32
C GLU A 241 -69.79 -0.54 44.71
N LYS A 242 -70.16 0.32 45.68
CA LYS A 242 -70.52 0.29 47.07
C LYS A 242 -69.48 0.56 48.10
#